data_bbacad354e54e64e353e08f9c506641b
#
_entry.id   bbacad354e54e64e353e08f9c506641b
#
_cell.length_a   1.000
_cell.length_b   1.000
_cell.length_c   1.000
_cell.angle_alpha   90.00
_cell.angle_beta   90.00
_cell.angle_gamma   90.00
#
_symmetry.space_group_name_H-M   'P 1'
#
loop_
_entity.id
_entity.type
_entity.pdbx_description
1 polymer ?
#
loop_
_entity_poly.entity_id
_entity_poly.type
_entity_poly.pdbx_seq_one_letter_code
_entity_poly.pdbx_strand_id
1 'polypeptide(L)'
;KEKGKMSHLFSEKELESLSELMQMGRPDWETLFSLYHDKHLNPMAFLKSEIFLDLLIKICKEQYPYIAFADAFHTMRSMLLPVLYLMGSEVPEADVYHAICTGYGGLLACLGGYVYKKDVLLTEHGIYTREREEEIIRAKWVVPSFKKQWIAFFYMLSDMIYQRAFRVTCLFTNAMRTQIQMGCAPEKCRVIENGIDYDRLSGIPLKEENGWVDIGAVVRLAPIKDIKTMIYAFFELSA
;
A
#
# COMPACT_ATOMS: atom_id res chain seq x y z
N LYS A 1 -30.57 7.72 -21.65
CA LYS A 1 -31.74 7.65 -20.74
C LYS A 1 -31.62 6.44 -19.83
N GLU A 2 -30.62 6.39 -18.98
CA GLU A 2 -30.51 5.47 -17.82
C GLU A 2 -29.83 6.21 -16.69
N LYS A 3 -30.29 7.41 -16.43
CA LYS A 3 -29.95 8.20 -15.25
C LYS A 3 -31.04 7.98 -14.21
N GLY A 4 -30.78 7.17 -13.25
CA GLY A 4 -31.64 7.13 -12.09
C GLY A 4 -31.86 5.72 -11.55
N LYS A 5 -31.46 5.53 -10.31
CA LYS A 5 -31.82 4.45 -9.39
C LYS A 5 -30.80 3.31 -9.23
N MET A 6 -29.51 3.65 -9.08
CA MET A 6 -28.61 2.66 -8.47
C MET A 6 -28.84 2.51 -6.94
N SER A 7 -29.49 3.46 -6.26
CA SER A 7 -29.75 3.39 -4.82
C SER A 7 -30.55 2.16 -4.37
N HIS A 8 -31.42 1.63 -5.24
CA HIS A 8 -32.16 0.40 -4.97
C HIS A 8 -31.38 -0.89 -5.25
N LEU A 9 -30.12 -0.79 -5.74
CA LEU A 9 -29.26 -1.92 -6.09
C LEU A 9 -28.30 -2.31 -4.96
N PHE A 10 -28.13 -1.47 -3.94
CA PHE A 10 -27.18 -1.72 -2.86
C PHE A 10 -27.91 -1.97 -1.53
N SER A 11 -27.46 -2.96 -0.79
CA SER A 11 -27.83 -3.16 0.61
C SER A 11 -27.23 -2.09 1.51
N GLU A 12 -27.76 -1.93 2.71
CA GLU A 12 -27.17 -1.01 3.72
C GLU A 12 -25.70 -1.30 3.98
N LYS A 13 -25.34 -2.59 4.11
CA LYS A 13 -23.95 -3.02 4.33
C LYS A 13 -23.02 -2.64 3.18
N GLU A 14 -23.49 -2.74 1.94
CA GLU A 14 -22.69 -2.32 0.77
C GLU A 14 -22.52 -0.80 0.73
N LEU A 15 -23.56 -0.04 1.03
CA LEU A 15 -23.48 1.42 1.11
C LEU A 15 -22.55 1.88 2.23
N GLU A 16 -22.61 1.24 3.40
CA GLU A 16 -21.71 1.51 4.50
C GLU A 16 -20.25 1.22 4.11
N SER A 17 -19.99 0.05 3.49
CA SER A 17 -18.64 -0.32 3.05
C SER A 17 -18.08 0.63 1.97
N LEU A 18 -18.92 1.08 1.03
CA LEU A 18 -18.54 2.08 0.03
C LEU A 18 -18.28 3.44 0.68
N SER A 19 -19.07 3.84 1.67
CA SER A 19 -18.88 5.08 2.43
C SER A 19 -17.56 5.04 3.20
N GLU A 20 -17.28 3.96 3.91
CA GLU A 20 -16.03 3.75 4.65
C GLU A 20 -14.82 3.75 3.71
N LEU A 21 -14.92 3.09 2.54
CA LEU A 21 -13.87 3.13 1.52
C LEU A 21 -13.58 4.57 1.07
N MET A 22 -14.60 5.36 0.81
CA MET A 22 -14.43 6.75 0.37
C MET A 22 -13.91 7.68 1.47
N GLN A 23 -14.18 7.38 2.73
CA GLN A 23 -13.67 8.12 3.89
C GLN A 23 -12.29 7.66 4.34
N MET A 24 -11.71 6.64 3.68
CA MET A 24 -10.45 5.96 4.09
C MET A 24 -10.52 5.40 5.52
N GLY A 25 -11.71 4.90 5.88
CA GLY A 25 -12.01 4.28 7.17
C GLY A 25 -11.70 2.78 7.20
N ARG A 26 -12.64 2.00 7.71
CA ARG A 26 -12.52 0.53 7.81
C ARG A 26 -13.65 -0.18 7.05
N PRO A 27 -13.59 -0.21 5.72
CA PRO A 27 -14.61 -0.88 4.94
C PRO A 27 -14.62 -2.39 5.20
N ASP A 28 -15.78 -3.01 5.07
CA ASP A 28 -15.85 -4.46 4.99
C ASP A 28 -15.36 -4.93 3.61
N TRP A 29 -14.10 -5.33 3.56
CA TRP A 29 -13.43 -5.74 2.33
C TRP A 29 -14.07 -6.96 1.67
N GLU A 30 -14.66 -7.88 2.43
CA GLU A 30 -15.37 -9.02 1.84
C GLU A 30 -16.61 -8.57 1.09
N THR A 31 -17.36 -7.63 1.65
CA THR A 31 -18.48 -6.99 0.97
C THR A 31 -18.05 -6.27 -0.30
N LEU A 32 -16.91 -5.55 -0.28
CA LEU A 32 -16.38 -4.88 -1.47
C LEU A 32 -15.88 -5.88 -2.52
N PHE A 33 -15.19 -6.95 -2.14
CA PHE A 33 -14.79 -8.00 -3.07
C PHE A 33 -16.00 -8.66 -3.71
N SER A 34 -17.03 -9.01 -2.92
CA SER A 34 -18.28 -9.56 -3.47
C SER A 34 -18.93 -8.61 -4.46
N LEU A 35 -18.95 -7.32 -4.15
CA LEU A 35 -19.58 -6.31 -5.00
C LEU A 35 -18.90 -6.16 -6.36
N TYR A 36 -17.55 -6.09 -6.37
CA TYR A 36 -16.80 -5.85 -7.60
C TYR A 36 -16.41 -7.12 -8.34
N HIS A 37 -16.06 -8.20 -7.64
CA HIS A 37 -15.67 -9.47 -8.24
C HIS A 37 -16.89 -10.36 -8.54
N ASP A 38 -17.73 -10.69 -7.52
CA ASP A 38 -18.80 -11.67 -7.71
C ASP A 38 -20.02 -11.08 -8.43
N LYS A 39 -20.41 -9.84 -8.08
CA LYS A 39 -21.53 -9.12 -8.69
C LYS A 39 -21.14 -8.29 -9.92
N HIS A 40 -19.87 -8.24 -10.26
CA HIS A 40 -19.31 -7.53 -11.42
C HIS A 40 -19.73 -6.06 -11.52
N LEU A 41 -19.79 -5.35 -10.38
CA LEU A 41 -20.08 -3.92 -10.40
C LEU A 41 -19.04 -3.18 -11.23
N ASN A 42 -19.49 -2.51 -12.28
CA ASN A 42 -18.59 -1.74 -13.13
C ASN A 42 -18.05 -0.51 -12.38
N PRO A 43 -16.72 -0.36 -12.20
CA PRO A 43 -16.11 0.79 -11.50
C PRO A 43 -16.53 2.14 -12.07
N MET A 44 -16.58 2.28 -13.41
CA MET A 44 -16.97 3.53 -14.04
C MET A 44 -18.47 3.83 -13.90
N ALA A 45 -19.32 2.81 -13.82
CA ALA A 45 -20.73 2.99 -13.54
C ALA A 45 -20.96 3.52 -12.13
N PHE A 46 -20.24 2.95 -11.14
CA PHE A 46 -20.26 3.46 -9.75
C PHE A 46 -19.76 4.91 -9.68
N LEU A 47 -18.62 5.22 -10.24
CA LEU A 47 -18.03 6.58 -10.21
C LEU A 47 -18.88 7.65 -10.96
N LYS A 48 -19.83 7.23 -11.78
CA LYS A 48 -20.80 8.10 -12.47
C LYS A 48 -22.18 8.11 -11.81
N SER A 49 -22.38 7.33 -10.73
CA SER A 49 -23.68 7.18 -10.07
C SER A 49 -24.00 8.38 -9.17
N GLU A 50 -25.29 8.56 -8.90
CA GLU A 50 -25.78 9.53 -7.91
C GLU A 50 -25.27 9.20 -6.50
N ILE A 51 -25.18 7.89 -6.16
CA ILE A 51 -24.66 7.42 -4.87
C ILE A 51 -23.22 7.91 -4.63
N PHE A 52 -22.35 7.73 -5.62
CA PHE A 52 -20.97 8.23 -5.51
C PHE A 52 -20.94 9.75 -5.30
N LEU A 53 -21.79 10.49 -6.04
CA LEU A 53 -21.86 11.93 -5.91
C LEU A 53 -22.41 12.37 -4.54
N ASP A 54 -23.45 11.71 -4.05
CA ASP A 54 -24.07 12.03 -2.75
C ASP A 54 -23.09 11.77 -1.59
N LEU A 55 -22.40 10.61 -1.62
CA LEU A 55 -21.35 10.30 -0.65
C LEU A 55 -20.22 11.33 -0.71
N LEU A 56 -19.75 11.69 -1.91
CA LEU A 56 -18.70 12.67 -2.08
C LEU A 56 -19.12 14.05 -1.60
N ILE A 57 -20.35 14.49 -1.90
CA ILE A 57 -20.90 15.78 -1.43
C ILE A 57 -20.96 15.80 0.10
N LYS A 58 -21.38 14.69 0.73
CA LYS A 58 -21.37 14.57 2.19
C LYS A 58 -19.97 14.73 2.76
N ILE A 59 -18.99 14.00 2.23
CA ILE A 59 -17.58 14.07 2.64
C ILE A 59 -17.04 15.51 2.46
N CYS A 60 -17.34 16.14 1.31
CA CYS A 60 -16.89 17.50 1.07
C CYS A 60 -17.46 18.50 2.08
N LYS A 61 -18.75 18.38 2.42
CA LYS A 61 -19.39 19.28 3.40
C LYS A 61 -18.80 19.11 4.80
N GLU A 62 -18.50 17.87 5.20
CA GLU A 62 -18.02 17.54 6.54
C GLU A 62 -16.51 17.81 6.72
N GLN A 63 -15.71 17.47 5.71
CA GLN A 63 -14.25 17.45 5.85
C GLN A 63 -13.53 18.52 5.03
N TYR A 64 -14.13 18.99 3.92
CA TYR A 64 -13.50 19.88 2.95
C TYR A 64 -14.39 21.06 2.53
N PRO A 65 -14.99 21.82 3.48
CA PRO A 65 -16.00 22.84 3.16
C PRO A 65 -15.48 24.00 2.31
N TYR A 66 -14.16 24.21 2.26
CA TYR A 66 -13.53 25.31 1.53
C TYR A 66 -12.76 24.86 0.28
N ILE A 67 -12.87 23.59 -0.10
CA ILE A 67 -12.16 23.03 -1.26
C ILE A 67 -13.10 23.04 -2.47
N ALA A 68 -12.55 23.34 -3.65
CA ALA A 68 -13.31 23.23 -4.88
C ALA A 68 -13.79 21.78 -5.10
N PHE A 69 -15.07 21.60 -5.38
CA PHE A 69 -15.66 20.26 -5.58
C PHE A 69 -14.95 19.47 -6.69
N ALA A 70 -14.51 20.16 -7.75
CA ALA A 70 -13.75 19.52 -8.83
C ALA A 70 -12.46 18.86 -8.33
N ASP A 71 -11.72 19.53 -7.44
CA ASP A 71 -10.47 18.98 -6.87
C ASP A 71 -10.76 17.75 -6.00
N ALA A 72 -11.83 17.81 -5.19
CA ALA A 72 -12.28 16.68 -4.39
C ALA A 72 -12.71 15.50 -5.28
N PHE A 73 -13.48 15.77 -6.34
CA PHE A 73 -13.95 14.77 -7.28
C PHE A 73 -12.80 14.06 -8.00
N HIS A 74 -11.85 14.83 -8.56
CA HIS A 74 -10.71 14.28 -9.27
C HIS A 74 -9.77 13.51 -8.34
N THR A 75 -9.54 14.01 -7.14
CA THR A 75 -8.72 13.33 -6.14
C THR A 75 -9.34 11.99 -5.72
N MET A 76 -10.62 12.00 -5.32
CA MET A 76 -11.32 10.78 -4.92
C MET A 76 -11.35 9.75 -6.06
N ARG A 77 -11.66 10.20 -7.27
CA ARG A 77 -11.63 9.32 -8.44
C ARG A 77 -10.24 8.72 -8.70
N SER A 78 -9.17 9.50 -8.54
CA SER A 78 -7.79 9.04 -8.74
C SER A 78 -7.37 7.99 -7.71
N MET A 79 -7.84 8.10 -6.48
CA MET A 79 -7.61 7.11 -5.42
C MET A 79 -8.39 5.83 -5.67
N LEU A 80 -9.70 5.95 -5.93
CA LEU A 80 -10.60 4.82 -5.99
C LEU A 80 -10.47 4.00 -7.27
N LEU A 81 -10.27 4.66 -8.42
CA LEU A 81 -10.32 3.99 -9.71
C LEU A 81 -9.42 2.75 -9.80
N PRO A 82 -8.13 2.79 -9.42
CA PRO A 82 -7.28 1.61 -9.42
C PRO A 82 -7.78 0.51 -8.50
N VAL A 83 -8.21 0.85 -7.29
CA VAL A 83 -8.71 -0.11 -6.29
C VAL A 83 -9.95 -0.83 -6.78
N LEU A 84 -10.92 -0.08 -7.34
CA LEU A 84 -12.17 -0.64 -7.84
C LEU A 84 -11.94 -1.59 -9.02
N TYR A 85 -11.02 -1.25 -9.94
CA TYR A 85 -10.66 -2.14 -11.04
C TYR A 85 -9.93 -3.39 -10.56
N LEU A 86 -9.01 -3.25 -9.60
CA LEU A 86 -8.29 -4.39 -9.04
C LEU A 86 -9.22 -5.35 -8.31
N MET A 87 -10.22 -4.85 -7.57
CA MET A 87 -11.20 -5.70 -6.89
C MET A 87 -12.07 -6.51 -7.86
N GLY A 88 -12.26 -6.04 -9.09
CA GLY A 88 -12.96 -6.77 -10.15
C GLY A 88 -12.06 -7.59 -11.07
N SER A 89 -10.75 -7.68 -10.77
CA SER A 89 -9.81 -8.42 -11.62
C SER A 89 -9.92 -9.92 -11.41
N GLU A 90 -9.61 -10.68 -12.46
CA GLU A 90 -9.35 -12.11 -12.34
C GLU A 90 -7.98 -12.32 -11.68
N VAL A 91 -7.91 -13.30 -10.80
CA VAL A 91 -6.67 -13.74 -10.14
C VAL A 91 -6.46 -15.22 -10.41
N PRO A 92 -5.23 -15.69 -10.67
CA PRO A 92 -4.97 -17.09 -10.89
C PRO A 92 -5.22 -17.90 -9.62
N GLU A 93 -5.69 -19.14 -9.76
CA GLU A 93 -5.78 -20.07 -8.64
C GLU A 93 -4.38 -20.44 -8.12
N ALA A 94 -4.20 -20.39 -6.80
CA ALA A 94 -2.95 -20.71 -6.14
C ALA A 94 -3.22 -21.25 -4.73
N ASP A 95 -2.26 -21.98 -4.16
CA ASP A 95 -2.36 -22.51 -2.81
C ASP A 95 -2.11 -21.45 -1.73
N VAL A 96 -1.32 -20.41 -2.05
CA VAL A 96 -1.00 -19.28 -1.17
C VAL A 96 -0.86 -18.02 -2.01
N TYR A 97 -1.38 -16.90 -1.52
CA TYR A 97 -1.22 -15.59 -2.13
C TYR A 97 -0.19 -14.78 -1.36
N HIS A 98 0.96 -14.56 -1.96
CA HIS A 98 2.08 -13.88 -1.32
C HIS A 98 2.29 -12.47 -1.89
N ALA A 99 1.98 -11.46 -1.09
CA ALA A 99 2.30 -10.07 -1.41
C ALA A 99 3.70 -9.69 -0.87
N ILE A 100 4.45 -8.93 -1.67
CA ILE A 100 5.77 -8.41 -1.29
C ILE A 100 5.71 -6.93 -0.85
N CYS A 101 4.54 -6.35 -0.81
CA CYS A 101 4.24 -5.03 -0.26
C CYS A 101 2.76 -4.94 0.09
N THR A 102 2.40 -3.98 0.93
CA THR A 102 1.01 -3.57 1.14
C THR A 102 0.49 -2.79 -0.09
N GLY A 103 -0.59 -2.04 0.01
CA GLY A 103 -1.12 -1.27 -1.13
C GLY A 103 -1.76 -2.17 -2.18
N TYR A 104 -1.54 -1.87 -3.46
CA TYR A 104 -2.21 -2.56 -4.57
C TYR A 104 -1.83 -4.05 -4.70
N GLY A 105 -0.56 -4.40 -4.43
CA GLY A 105 -0.12 -5.80 -4.40
C GLY A 105 -0.81 -6.58 -3.28
N GLY A 106 -0.91 -5.97 -2.10
CA GLY A 106 -1.66 -6.51 -0.97
C GLY A 106 -3.13 -6.70 -1.28
N LEU A 107 -3.76 -5.75 -1.98
CA LEU A 107 -5.15 -5.83 -2.39
C LEU A 107 -5.40 -7.05 -3.30
N LEU A 108 -4.55 -7.27 -4.31
CA LEU A 108 -4.66 -8.44 -5.19
C LEU A 108 -4.47 -9.76 -4.45
N ALA A 109 -3.50 -9.85 -3.53
CA ALA A 109 -3.31 -11.03 -2.72
C ALA A 109 -4.53 -11.30 -1.82
N CYS A 110 -5.11 -10.25 -1.22
CA CYS A 110 -6.34 -10.37 -0.43
C CYS A 110 -7.53 -10.80 -1.28
N LEU A 111 -7.66 -10.30 -2.52
CA LEU A 111 -8.68 -10.74 -3.46
C LEU A 111 -8.53 -12.23 -3.78
N GLY A 112 -7.31 -12.70 -4.09
CA GLY A 112 -7.04 -14.12 -4.34
C GLY A 112 -7.41 -15.00 -3.15
N GLY A 113 -7.01 -14.59 -1.95
CA GLY A 113 -7.39 -15.26 -0.70
C GLY A 113 -8.91 -15.27 -0.45
N TYR A 114 -9.62 -14.23 -0.88
CA TYR A 114 -11.08 -14.18 -0.84
C TYR A 114 -11.71 -15.15 -1.82
N VAL A 115 -11.31 -15.11 -3.10
CA VAL A 115 -11.91 -15.89 -4.20
C VAL A 115 -11.72 -17.39 -3.99
N TYR A 116 -10.50 -17.82 -3.68
CA TYR A 116 -10.13 -19.22 -3.59
C TYR A 116 -10.08 -19.77 -2.16
N LYS A 117 -10.43 -18.95 -1.16
CA LYS A 117 -10.40 -19.30 0.28
C LYS A 117 -9.05 -19.86 0.71
N LYS A 118 -8.00 -19.15 0.31
CA LYS A 118 -6.61 -19.51 0.57
C LYS A 118 -5.93 -18.49 1.49
N ASP A 119 -4.83 -18.93 2.10
CA ASP A 119 -4.03 -18.07 2.97
C ASP A 119 -3.33 -16.95 2.22
N VAL A 120 -3.19 -15.81 2.89
CA VAL A 120 -2.46 -14.65 2.40
C VAL A 120 -1.20 -14.47 3.24
N LEU A 121 -0.05 -14.33 2.59
CA LEU A 121 1.23 -14.01 3.19
C LEU A 121 1.68 -12.62 2.75
N LEU A 122 2.24 -11.85 3.66
CA LEU A 122 2.86 -10.56 3.35
C LEU A 122 4.34 -10.60 3.74
N THR A 123 5.21 -10.15 2.84
CA THR A 123 6.61 -9.84 3.16
C THR A 123 6.88 -8.37 2.85
N GLU A 124 7.36 -7.61 3.83
CA GLU A 124 7.78 -6.23 3.62
C GLU A 124 9.30 -6.10 3.77
N HIS A 125 9.98 -5.71 2.69
CA HIS A 125 11.42 -5.38 2.71
C HIS A 125 11.68 -3.97 3.27
N GLY A 126 10.74 -3.06 3.08
CA GLY A 126 10.61 -1.74 3.70
C GLY A 126 9.15 -1.55 4.09
N ILE A 127 8.86 -0.57 4.92
CA ILE A 127 7.47 -0.28 5.31
C ILE A 127 6.84 0.60 4.23
N TYR A 128 6.19 -0.05 3.26
CA TYR A 128 5.61 0.60 2.08
C TYR A 128 4.77 1.83 2.41
N THR A 129 3.92 1.75 3.44
CA THR A 129 3.06 2.86 3.85
C THR A 129 3.86 4.07 4.30
N ARG A 130 4.97 3.88 5.03
CA ARG A 130 5.87 4.96 5.44
C ARG A 130 6.56 5.60 4.24
N GLU A 131 6.99 4.80 3.28
CA GLU A 131 7.58 5.31 2.04
C GLU A 131 6.58 6.14 1.24
N ARG A 132 5.32 5.68 1.14
CA ARG A 132 4.24 6.44 0.50
C ARG A 132 3.91 7.73 1.25
N GLU A 133 3.87 7.71 2.58
CA GLU A 133 3.64 8.89 3.41
C GLU A 133 4.70 9.96 3.11
N GLU A 134 5.99 9.61 3.15
CA GLU A 134 7.06 10.55 2.83
C GLU A 134 6.98 11.08 1.39
N GLU A 135 6.68 10.22 0.44
CA GLU A 135 6.50 10.62 -0.95
C GLU A 135 5.34 11.61 -1.12
N ILE A 136 4.19 11.34 -0.52
CA ILE A 136 3.02 12.21 -0.57
C ILE A 136 3.29 13.55 0.10
N ILE A 137 3.99 13.57 1.24
CA ILE A 137 4.38 14.83 1.89
C ILE A 137 5.21 15.71 0.96
N ARG A 138 6.14 15.13 0.20
CA ARG A 138 7.03 15.82 -0.74
C ARG A 138 6.40 16.08 -2.10
N ALA A 139 5.31 15.39 -2.44
CA ALA A 139 4.69 15.45 -3.76
C ALA A 139 4.14 16.85 -4.09
N LYS A 140 4.50 17.35 -5.28
CA LYS A 140 3.97 18.60 -5.84
C LYS A 140 2.67 18.40 -6.63
N TRP A 141 2.40 17.19 -7.10
CA TRP A 141 1.21 16.85 -7.88
C TRP A 141 -0.03 16.63 -7.01
N VAL A 142 0.15 16.39 -5.71
CA VAL A 142 -0.97 16.23 -4.76
C VAL A 142 -1.42 17.59 -4.29
N VAL A 143 -2.72 17.89 -4.44
CA VAL A 143 -3.34 19.08 -3.86
C VAL A 143 -3.10 19.08 -2.36
N PRO A 144 -2.51 20.13 -1.77
CA PRO A 144 -2.07 20.14 -0.37
C PRO A 144 -3.13 19.69 0.63
N SER A 145 -4.37 20.10 0.44
CA SER A 145 -5.51 19.75 1.30
C SER A 145 -5.85 18.26 1.29
N PHE A 146 -5.44 17.51 0.28
CA PHE A 146 -5.69 16.07 0.15
C PHE A 146 -4.49 15.17 0.49
N LYS A 147 -3.36 15.74 0.93
CA LYS A 147 -2.20 14.94 1.33
C LYS A 147 -2.56 13.97 2.47
N LYS A 148 -3.27 14.46 3.48
CA LYS A 148 -3.75 13.62 4.59
C LYS A 148 -4.64 12.47 4.10
N GLN A 149 -5.52 12.74 3.14
CA GLN A 149 -6.41 11.74 2.56
C GLN A 149 -5.63 10.66 1.80
N TRP A 150 -4.64 11.05 0.99
CA TRP A 150 -3.76 10.10 0.29
C TRP A 150 -2.96 9.22 1.26
N ILE A 151 -2.46 9.80 2.34
CA ILE A 151 -1.76 9.05 3.39
C ILE A 151 -2.72 8.05 4.03
N ALA A 152 -3.91 8.50 4.46
CA ALA A 152 -4.93 7.64 5.04
C ALA A 152 -5.34 6.50 4.10
N PHE A 153 -5.40 6.76 2.79
CA PHE A 153 -5.67 5.73 1.78
C PHE A 153 -4.66 4.58 1.80
N PHE A 154 -3.36 4.87 1.88
CA PHE A 154 -2.34 3.83 1.96
C PHE A 154 -2.34 3.10 3.31
N TYR A 155 -2.66 3.81 4.40
CA TYR A 155 -2.86 3.18 5.72
C TYR A 155 -4.05 2.22 5.71
N MET A 156 -5.17 2.60 5.09
CA MET A 156 -6.35 1.74 4.93
C MET A 156 -6.02 0.46 4.16
N LEU A 157 -5.27 0.56 3.04
CA LEU A 157 -4.85 -0.62 2.29
C LEU A 157 -3.89 -1.52 3.09
N SER A 158 -3.04 -0.94 3.92
CA SER A 158 -2.14 -1.71 4.80
C SER A 158 -2.89 -2.39 5.93
N ASP A 159 -3.86 -1.71 6.56
CA ASP A 159 -4.72 -2.31 7.57
C ASP A 159 -5.45 -3.53 7.01
N MET A 160 -5.98 -3.45 5.79
CA MET A 160 -6.64 -4.57 5.11
C MET A 160 -5.77 -5.82 5.08
N ILE A 161 -4.55 -5.74 4.57
CA ILE A 161 -3.70 -6.93 4.42
C ILE A 161 -3.16 -7.40 5.77
N TYR A 162 -2.87 -6.50 6.73
CA TYR A 162 -2.47 -6.88 8.08
C TYR A 162 -3.57 -7.68 8.80
N GLN A 163 -4.85 -7.33 8.58
CA GLN A 163 -5.96 -8.08 9.13
C GLN A 163 -6.12 -9.45 8.46
N ARG A 164 -5.99 -9.53 7.14
CA ARG A 164 -6.23 -10.76 6.37
C ARG A 164 -5.05 -11.71 6.30
N ALA A 165 -3.82 -11.21 6.37
CA ALA A 165 -2.64 -12.06 6.28
C ALA A 165 -2.59 -13.09 7.41
N PHE A 166 -2.33 -14.34 7.06
CA PHE A 166 -2.00 -15.40 8.01
C PHE A 166 -0.65 -15.12 8.69
N ARG A 167 0.30 -14.61 7.93
CA ARG A 167 1.63 -14.27 8.39
C ARG A 167 2.12 -12.97 7.74
N VAL A 168 2.85 -12.16 8.51
CA VAL A 168 3.50 -10.94 8.04
C VAL A 168 4.99 -11.05 8.38
N THR A 169 5.84 -10.96 7.37
CA THR A 169 7.29 -11.06 7.56
C THR A 169 7.99 -9.75 7.19
N CYS A 170 9.12 -9.50 7.83
CA CYS A 170 9.98 -8.35 7.56
C CYS A 170 11.45 -8.74 7.78
N LEU A 171 12.38 -7.87 7.40
CA LEU A 171 13.81 -8.17 7.40
C LEU A 171 14.49 -7.96 8.77
N PHE A 172 13.93 -7.13 9.64
CA PHE A 172 14.58 -6.74 10.91
C PHE A 172 13.56 -6.30 11.96
N THR A 173 13.98 -6.36 13.23
CA THR A 173 13.12 -6.12 14.40
C THR A 173 12.44 -4.75 14.41
N ASN A 174 13.11 -3.69 13.95
CA ASN A 174 12.49 -2.36 13.90
C ASN A 174 11.34 -2.29 12.88
N ALA A 175 11.45 -2.98 11.74
CA ALA A 175 10.34 -3.09 10.80
C ALA A 175 9.16 -3.81 11.43
N MET A 176 9.40 -4.93 12.14
CA MET A 176 8.37 -5.65 12.87
C MET A 176 7.65 -4.75 13.91
N ARG A 177 8.41 -3.96 14.69
CA ARG A 177 7.82 -3.02 15.64
C ARG A 177 6.93 -1.99 14.94
N THR A 178 7.38 -1.47 13.80
CA THR A 178 6.59 -0.53 13.00
C THR A 178 5.31 -1.18 12.46
N GLN A 179 5.37 -2.42 11.95
CA GLN A 179 4.18 -3.17 11.52
C GLN A 179 3.16 -3.31 12.66
N ILE A 180 3.62 -3.64 13.86
CA ILE A 180 2.76 -3.76 15.05
C ILE A 180 2.15 -2.40 15.43
N GLN A 181 2.94 -1.33 15.43
CA GLN A 181 2.45 0.04 15.68
C GLN A 181 1.41 0.49 14.65
N MET A 182 1.49 -0.02 13.42
CA MET A 182 0.54 0.25 12.34
C MET A 182 -0.69 -0.67 12.35
N GLY A 183 -0.83 -1.53 13.38
CA GLY A 183 -2.03 -2.34 13.58
C GLY A 183 -1.90 -3.82 13.20
N CYS A 184 -0.71 -4.29 12.79
CA CYS A 184 -0.50 -5.72 12.59
C CYS A 184 -0.46 -6.45 13.94
N ALA A 185 -1.19 -7.56 14.05
CA ALA A 185 -1.21 -8.37 15.27
C ALA A 185 0.19 -8.99 15.50
N PRO A 186 0.76 -8.84 16.73
CA PRO A 186 2.13 -9.29 17.02
C PRO A 186 2.40 -10.77 16.73
N GLU A 187 1.40 -11.62 16.96
CA GLU A 187 1.48 -13.07 16.74
C GLU A 187 1.60 -13.45 15.27
N LYS A 188 1.21 -12.56 14.36
CA LYS A 188 1.38 -12.76 12.90
C LYS A 188 2.78 -12.37 12.43
N CYS A 189 3.47 -11.49 13.14
CA CYS A 189 4.74 -10.92 12.72
C CYS A 189 5.92 -11.89 12.92
N ARG A 190 6.82 -11.94 11.92
CA ARG A 190 8.08 -12.70 11.99
C ARG A 190 9.19 -11.91 11.30
N VAL A 191 10.38 -11.96 11.89
CA VAL A 191 11.60 -11.46 11.26
C VAL A 191 12.24 -12.61 10.48
N ILE A 192 12.47 -12.39 9.19
CA ILE A 192 13.21 -13.28 8.30
C ILE A 192 14.24 -12.40 7.58
N GLU A 193 15.48 -12.49 8.03
CA GLU A 193 16.57 -11.69 7.49
C GLU A 193 16.94 -12.12 6.06
N ASN A 194 17.49 -11.18 5.28
CA ASN A 194 18.07 -11.51 3.98
C ASN A 194 19.31 -12.40 4.17
N GLY A 195 19.49 -13.37 3.28
CA GLY A 195 20.68 -14.18 3.19
C GLY A 195 21.57 -13.83 2.01
N ILE A 196 22.76 -14.38 2.02
CA ILE A 196 23.72 -14.35 0.91
C ILE A 196 24.22 -15.77 0.64
N ASP A 197 24.68 -15.99 -0.58
CA ASP A 197 25.38 -17.23 -0.94
C ASP A 197 26.80 -17.22 -0.33
N TYR A 198 26.87 -17.66 0.93
CA TYR A 198 28.11 -17.61 1.71
C TYR A 198 29.19 -18.49 1.07
N ASP A 199 28.87 -19.69 0.61
CA ASP A 199 29.84 -20.64 0.07
C ASP A 199 30.52 -20.07 -1.19
N ARG A 200 29.72 -19.48 -2.07
CA ARG A 200 30.25 -18.82 -3.27
C ARG A 200 31.13 -17.62 -2.93
N LEU A 201 30.73 -16.80 -1.95
CA LEU A 201 31.46 -15.57 -1.61
C LEU A 201 32.69 -15.84 -0.73
N SER A 202 32.65 -16.82 0.16
CA SER A 202 33.77 -17.19 1.02
C SER A 202 34.95 -17.82 0.26
N GLY A 203 34.70 -18.37 -0.93
CA GLY A 203 35.73 -18.89 -1.83
C GLY A 203 36.53 -17.80 -2.58
N ILE A 204 36.13 -16.52 -2.47
CA ILE A 204 36.88 -15.42 -3.11
C ILE A 204 38.18 -15.18 -2.31
N PRO A 205 39.37 -15.23 -2.96
CA PRO A 205 40.64 -15.02 -2.25
C PRO A 205 40.71 -13.59 -1.68
N LEU A 206 41.29 -13.45 -0.52
CA LEU A 206 41.57 -12.16 0.07
C LEU A 206 42.59 -11.40 -0.79
N LYS A 207 42.48 -10.10 -0.80
CA LYS A 207 43.45 -9.21 -1.43
C LYS A 207 44.85 -9.40 -0.77
N GLU A 208 45.89 -9.42 -1.60
CA GLU A 208 47.26 -9.39 -1.09
C GLU A 208 47.53 -8.09 -0.31
N GLU A 209 48.29 -8.21 0.78
CA GLU A 209 48.66 -7.04 1.59
C GLU A 209 49.65 -6.16 0.79
N ASN A 210 49.28 -4.93 0.54
CA ASN A 210 50.06 -3.95 -0.21
C ASN A 210 50.25 -2.62 0.53
N GLY A 211 49.93 -2.58 1.83
CA GLY A 211 50.03 -1.38 2.67
C GLY A 211 48.87 -0.37 2.49
N TRP A 212 47.87 -0.68 1.65
CA TRP A 212 46.72 0.19 1.42
C TRP A 212 45.45 -0.44 2.00
N VAL A 213 44.59 0.41 2.58
CA VAL A 213 43.26 0.05 2.98
C VAL A 213 42.27 0.50 1.89
N ASP A 214 41.66 -0.45 1.20
CA ASP A 214 40.64 -0.15 0.20
C ASP A 214 39.27 -0.20 0.84
N ILE A 215 38.51 0.89 0.71
CA ILE A 215 37.12 0.97 1.14
C ILE A 215 36.23 0.98 -0.10
N GLY A 216 35.43 -0.08 -0.29
CA GLY A 216 34.54 -0.23 -1.41
C GLY A 216 33.08 -0.09 -1.03
N ALA A 217 32.27 0.48 -1.93
CA ALA A 217 30.83 0.51 -1.81
C ALA A 217 30.17 0.17 -3.16
N VAL A 218 29.28 -0.80 -3.16
CA VAL A 218 28.44 -1.16 -4.33
C VAL A 218 27.03 -0.72 -4.04
N VAL A 219 26.65 0.47 -4.53
CA VAL A 219 25.38 1.10 -4.20
C VAL A 219 24.73 1.73 -5.44
N ARG A 220 23.41 1.81 -5.43
CA ARG A 220 22.67 2.58 -6.41
C ARG A 220 22.91 4.08 -6.16
N LEU A 221 23.17 4.85 -7.24
CA LEU A 221 23.28 6.31 -7.16
C LEU A 221 21.89 6.93 -6.94
N ALA A 222 21.46 7.01 -5.69
CA ALA A 222 20.20 7.58 -5.28
C ALA A 222 20.37 8.41 -4.01
N PRO A 223 19.58 9.50 -3.82
CA PRO A 223 19.71 10.39 -2.65
C PRO A 223 19.68 9.67 -1.31
N ILE A 224 18.86 8.64 -1.18
CA ILE A 224 18.73 7.84 0.06
C ILE A 224 20.02 7.11 0.46
N LYS A 225 20.95 6.90 -0.47
CA LYS A 225 22.27 6.25 -0.20
C LYS A 225 23.32 7.21 0.30
N ASP A 226 23.04 8.49 0.22
CA ASP A 226 23.86 9.59 0.75
C ASP A 226 25.37 9.43 0.53
N ILE A 227 25.74 9.16 -0.72
CA ILE A 227 27.13 8.90 -1.13
C ILE A 227 28.04 10.10 -0.83
N LYS A 228 27.48 11.32 -0.84
CA LYS A 228 28.26 12.52 -0.49
C LYS A 228 28.77 12.47 0.94
N THR A 229 27.91 12.15 1.89
CA THR A 229 28.31 11.99 3.31
C THR A 229 29.36 10.89 3.46
N MET A 230 29.22 9.77 2.74
CA MET A 230 30.24 8.72 2.74
C MET A 230 31.60 9.23 2.26
N ILE A 231 31.65 10.01 1.16
CA ILE A 231 32.88 10.57 0.62
C ILE A 231 33.49 11.58 1.61
N TYR A 232 32.72 12.46 2.21
CA TYR A 232 33.18 13.41 3.20
C TYR A 232 33.71 12.74 4.47
N ALA A 233 33.02 11.71 4.97
CA ALA A 233 33.49 10.93 6.11
C ALA A 233 34.86 10.27 5.83
N PHE A 234 35.03 9.75 4.61
CA PHE A 234 36.32 9.19 4.20
C PHE A 234 37.43 10.26 4.12
N PHE A 235 37.09 11.44 3.61
CA PHE A 235 38.05 12.57 3.56
C PHE A 235 38.52 12.97 4.95
N GLU A 236 37.61 13.08 5.94
CA GLU A 236 37.96 13.38 7.34
C GLU A 236 38.85 12.29 7.97
N LEU A 237 38.69 11.02 7.57
CA LEU A 237 39.53 9.92 8.08
C LEU A 237 40.94 9.92 7.45
N SER A 238 41.12 10.55 6.29
CA SER A 238 42.39 10.59 5.56
C SER A 238 43.20 11.85 5.82
N ALA A 239 42.65 12.81 6.55
CA ALA A 239 43.29 14.05 6.95
C ALA A 239 44.01 13.90 8.29
#